data_6b8f3f48ecd8a94fbab6dff1df4af6b8
#
_entry.id   6b8f3f48ecd8a94fbab6dff1df4af6b8
#
_cell.length_a   1.000
_cell.length_b   1.000
_cell.length_c   1.000
_cell.angle_alpha   90.00
_cell.angle_beta   90.00
_cell.angle_gamma   90.00
#
_symmetry.space_group_name_H-M   'P 1'
#
loop_
_entity.id
_entity.type
_entity.pdbx_description
1 polymer ?
#
loop_
_entity_poly.entity_id
_entity_poly.type
_entity_poly.pdbx_seq_one_letter_code
_entity_poly.pdbx_strand_id
1 'polypeptide(L)'
;KNVMLNFLHNNVKIISNPLCNNFTFSKFYQNDFLPGEAKARFIIKKNDLEEFSKNFNQKSNEVFYNTLGFSLDNLLEKKVINKPDLSKIDVDGNELEIIKGARNLLNNANKLTILIEIRHDTKNQISEELTKMGLHKILDFSDNEIWAK
;
A
#
# COMPACT_ATOMS: atom_id res chain seq x y z
N LYS A 1 -18.11 -2.96 6.89
CA LYS A 1 -19.25 -3.92 6.95
C LYS A 1 -18.76 -5.30 7.39
N ASN A 2 -17.80 -5.94 6.72
CA ASN A 2 -17.33 -7.30 7.04
C ASN A 2 -16.79 -7.45 8.48
N VAL A 3 -16.00 -6.49 8.97
CA VAL A 3 -15.48 -6.49 10.35
C VAL A 3 -16.61 -6.52 11.38
N MET A 4 -17.66 -5.71 11.17
CA MET A 4 -18.82 -5.67 12.06
C MET A 4 -19.65 -6.95 11.99
N LEU A 5 -19.88 -7.46 10.78
CA LEU A 5 -20.67 -8.68 10.57
C LEU A 5 -20.02 -9.93 11.17
N ASN A 6 -18.68 -9.93 11.25
CA ASN A 6 -17.90 -11.05 11.83
C ASN A 6 -17.46 -10.78 13.28
N PHE A 7 -17.99 -9.77 13.94
CA PHE A 7 -17.67 -9.39 15.33
C PHE A 7 -16.19 -9.16 15.61
N LEU A 8 -15.43 -8.70 14.60
CA LEU A 8 -13.98 -8.48 14.67
C LEU A 8 -13.58 -7.07 15.12
N HIS A 9 -14.52 -6.22 15.48
CA HIS A 9 -14.29 -4.80 15.81
C HIS A 9 -13.32 -4.57 16.97
N ASN A 10 -13.17 -5.53 17.88
CA ASN A 10 -12.19 -5.46 18.97
C ASN A 10 -10.76 -5.83 18.54
N ASN A 11 -10.62 -6.58 17.43
CA ASN A 11 -9.35 -7.12 16.96
C ASN A 11 -8.85 -6.47 15.69
N VAL A 12 -9.71 -5.73 14.98
CA VAL A 12 -9.40 -5.11 13.68
C VAL A 12 -9.58 -3.60 13.77
N LYS A 13 -8.51 -2.87 13.51
CA LYS A 13 -8.53 -1.41 13.36
C LYS A 13 -8.55 -1.06 11.87
N ILE A 14 -9.56 -0.33 11.44
CA ILE A 14 -9.67 0.14 10.06
C ILE A 14 -9.13 1.57 10.00
N ILE A 15 -8.21 1.82 9.06
CA ILE A 15 -7.70 3.13 8.72
C ILE A 15 -8.03 3.35 7.25
N SER A 16 -8.92 4.32 6.98
CA SER A 16 -9.44 4.57 5.63
C SER A 16 -8.54 5.47 4.77
N ASN A 17 -7.42 5.89 5.30
CA ASN A 17 -6.46 6.73 4.59
C ASN A 17 -5.46 5.86 3.82
N PRO A 18 -5.07 6.25 2.60
CA PRO A 18 -4.08 5.53 1.83
C PRO A 18 -2.68 5.63 2.46
N LEU A 19 -1.89 4.57 2.29
CA LEU A 19 -0.47 4.58 2.61
C LEU A 19 0.35 5.10 1.43
N CYS A 20 1.39 5.87 1.72
CA CYS A 20 2.33 6.43 0.76
C CYS A 20 3.70 6.68 1.41
N ASN A 21 4.61 7.36 0.70
CA ASN A 21 5.96 7.62 1.21
C ASN A 21 6.03 8.72 2.28
N ASN A 22 5.08 9.67 2.28
CA ASN A 22 5.05 10.80 3.20
C ASN A 22 3.60 11.24 3.48
N PHE A 23 3.42 12.15 4.46
CA PHE A 23 2.17 12.87 4.62
C PHE A 23 1.86 13.69 3.37
N THR A 24 0.79 13.34 2.67
CA THR A 24 0.45 13.91 1.36
C THR A 24 -1.04 14.12 1.24
N PHE A 25 -1.45 15.33 0.80
CA PHE A 25 -2.84 15.60 0.39
C PHE A 25 -2.94 15.43 -1.12
N SER A 26 -3.72 14.48 -1.59
CA SER A 26 -3.87 14.20 -3.01
C SER A 26 -5.20 13.49 -3.33
N LYS A 27 -5.37 13.13 -4.60
CA LYS A 27 -6.56 12.44 -5.07
C LYS A 27 -6.45 10.94 -4.85
N PHE A 28 -7.53 10.36 -4.40
CA PHE A 28 -7.76 8.93 -4.43
C PHE A 28 -8.71 8.61 -5.58
N TYR A 29 -8.32 7.65 -6.38
CA TYR A 29 -9.08 7.15 -7.50
C TYR A 29 -9.67 5.79 -7.17
N GLN A 30 -10.92 5.58 -7.52
CA GLN A 30 -11.56 4.28 -7.41
C GLN A 30 -12.34 4.00 -8.69
N ASN A 31 -12.00 2.90 -9.35
CA ASN A 31 -12.75 2.39 -10.48
C ASN A 31 -13.77 1.39 -9.96
N ASP A 32 -14.99 1.54 -10.36
CA ASP A 32 -16.14 0.71 -10.07
C ASP A 32 -16.38 0.28 -8.60
N PHE A 33 -17.64 0.36 -8.19
CA PHE A 33 -18.12 -0.13 -6.89
C PHE A 33 -18.68 -1.57 -6.97
N LEU A 34 -18.23 -2.36 -7.94
CA LEU A 34 -18.66 -3.75 -8.06
C LEU A 34 -18.05 -4.57 -6.92
N PRO A 35 -18.85 -5.39 -6.22
CA PRO A 35 -18.34 -6.26 -5.17
C PRO A 35 -17.28 -7.23 -5.72
N GLY A 36 -16.07 -7.18 -5.16
CA GLY A 36 -14.95 -8.04 -5.54
C GLY A 36 -13.98 -7.44 -6.56
N GLU A 37 -14.29 -6.27 -7.14
CA GLU A 37 -13.34 -5.50 -7.95
C GLU A 37 -12.97 -4.21 -7.20
N ALA A 38 -11.73 -4.11 -6.76
CA ALA A 38 -11.21 -2.92 -6.11
C ALA A 38 -9.96 -2.46 -6.85
N LYS A 39 -10.13 -1.81 -7.97
CA LYS A 39 -9.04 -1.05 -8.60
C LYS A 39 -9.06 0.36 -8.03
N ALA A 40 -8.24 0.57 -7.01
CA ALA A 40 -8.19 1.84 -6.30
C ALA A 40 -6.75 2.32 -6.17
N ARG A 41 -6.47 3.60 -6.46
CA ARG A 41 -5.12 4.15 -6.43
C ARG A 41 -5.07 5.53 -5.80
N PHE A 42 -4.09 5.73 -4.92
CA PHE A 42 -3.73 7.06 -4.43
C PHE A 42 -2.71 7.70 -5.38
N ILE A 43 -3.00 8.89 -5.86
CA ILE A 43 -2.17 9.60 -6.85
C ILE A 43 -1.06 10.33 -6.12
N ILE A 44 0.17 9.83 -6.24
CA ILE A 44 1.33 10.39 -5.55
C ILE A 44 2.15 11.30 -6.48
N LYS A 45 2.28 10.93 -7.74
CA LYS A 45 3.07 11.67 -8.73
C LYS A 45 2.18 12.46 -9.68
N LYS A 46 2.61 13.65 -10.06
CA LYS A 46 1.88 14.51 -11.00
C LYS A 46 1.66 13.83 -12.37
N ASN A 47 2.64 13.05 -12.82
CA ASN A 47 2.57 12.29 -14.08
C ASN A 47 1.54 11.16 -14.04
N ASP A 48 1.24 10.62 -12.86
CA ASP A 48 0.21 9.60 -12.69
C ASP A 48 -1.18 10.14 -13.08
N LEU A 49 -1.44 11.44 -12.89
CA LEU A 49 -2.67 12.10 -13.30
C LEU A 49 -2.76 12.24 -14.83
N GLU A 50 -1.65 12.52 -15.50
CA GLU A 50 -1.60 12.68 -16.96
C GLU A 50 -1.73 11.34 -17.67
N GLU A 51 -1.09 10.31 -17.18
CA GLU A 51 -1.20 8.94 -17.69
C GLU A 51 -2.62 8.39 -17.45
N PHE A 52 -3.17 8.67 -16.29
CA PHE A 52 -4.54 8.32 -15.94
C PHE A 52 -5.55 9.04 -16.86
N SER A 53 -5.40 10.35 -17.06
CA SER A 53 -6.33 11.14 -17.87
C SER A 53 -6.33 10.75 -19.35
N LYS A 54 -5.23 10.20 -19.89
CA LYS A 54 -5.12 9.73 -21.28
C LYS A 54 -5.86 8.41 -21.52
N ASN A 55 -6.01 7.58 -20.49
CA ASN A 55 -6.68 6.29 -20.56
C ASN A 55 -8.18 6.38 -20.22
N PHE A 56 -8.68 7.60 -20.00
CA PHE A 56 -10.06 7.87 -19.65
C PHE A 56 -10.99 7.79 -20.86
N ASN A 57 -11.68 6.67 -21.00
CA ASN A 57 -12.91 6.63 -21.78
C ASN A 57 -14.06 7.05 -20.85
N GLN A 58 -14.78 8.11 -21.19
CA GLN A 58 -15.88 8.77 -20.45
C GLN A 58 -17.08 7.88 -20.05
N LYS A 59 -16.93 6.57 -19.97
CA LYS A 59 -18.01 5.61 -19.71
C LYS A 59 -17.92 4.86 -18.39
N SER A 60 -16.93 5.15 -17.53
CA SER A 60 -16.77 4.45 -16.26
C SER A 60 -17.38 5.24 -15.09
N ASN A 61 -17.97 4.53 -14.14
CA ASN A 61 -18.45 5.07 -12.86
C ASN A 61 -17.28 5.41 -11.92
N GLU A 62 -16.32 6.17 -12.40
CA GLU A 62 -15.09 6.50 -11.69
C GLU A 62 -15.33 7.59 -10.67
N VAL A 63 -14.80 7.41 -9.49
CA VAL A 63 -14.89 8.38 -8.41
C VAL A 63 -13.50 8.86 -8.01
N PHE A 64 -13.36 10.19 -7.99
CA PHE A 64 -12.21 10.86 -7.42
C PHE A 64 -12.62 11.64 -6.19
N TYR A 65 -11.85 11.50 -5.13
CA TYR A 65 -11.98 12.37 -3.97
C TYR A 65 -10.60 12.73 -3.42
N ASN A 66 -10.53 13.90 -2.79
CA ASN A 66 -9.30 14.33 -2.14
C ASN A 66 -9.21 13.69 -0.76
N THR A 67 -8.02 13.19 -0.41
CA THR A 67 -7.76 12.59 0.91
C THR A 67 -6.33 12.81 1.35
N LEU A 68 -6.07 12.54 2.62
CA LEU A 68 -4.73 12.55 3.21
C LEU A 68 -4.14 11.14 3.15
N GLY A 69 -2.94 11.02 2.59
CA GLY A 69 -2.11 9.82 2.70
C GLY A 69 -1.08 9.96 3.82
N PHE A 70 -0.68 8.84 4.40
CA PHE A 70 0.31 8.75 5.48
C PHE A 70 1.39 7.74 5.13
N SER A 71 2.60 7.96 5.63
CA SER A 71 3.59 6.88 5.64
C SER A 71 3.34 5.93 6.81
N LEU A 72 3.80 4.69 6.68
CA LEU A 72 3.72 3.72 7.76
C LEU A 72 4.53 4.18 8.98
N ASP A 73 5.70 4.80 8.73
CA ASP A 73 6.53 5.39 9.77
C ASP A 73 5.81 6.51 10.53
N ASN A 74 5.03 7.37 9.86
CA ASN A 74 4.22 8.39 10.53
C ASN A 74 3.16 7.77 11.45
N LEU A 75 2.48 6.71 11.00
CA LEU A 75 1.45 6.06 11.81
C LEU A 75 2.04 5.40 13.06
N LEU A 76 3.24 4.84 12.95
CA LEU A 76 3.99 4.26 14.07
C LEU A 76 4.47 5.34 15.04
N GLU A 77 5.08 6.41 14.55
CA GLU A 77 5.55 7.56 15.35
C GLU A 77 4.41 8.16 16.18
N LYS A 78 3.26 8.33 15.55
CA LYS A 78 2.05 8.89 16.22
C LYS A 78 1.30 7.84 17.07
N LYS A 79 1.80 6.62 17.19
CA LYS A 79 1.18 5.51 17.94
C LYS A 79 -0.26 5.22 17.48
N VAL A 80 -0.56 5.50 16.21
CA VAL A 80 -1.85 5.15 15.59
C VAL A 80 -1.95 3.64 15.40
N ILE A 81 -0.82 2.98 15.08
CA ILE A 81 -0.68 1.53 14.95
C ILE A 81 0.49 1.03 15.81
N ASN A 82 0.49 -0.25 16.11
CA ASN A 82 1.62 -0.94 16.71
C ASN A 82 2.59 -1.43 15.62
N LYS A 83 3.82 -1.71 16.02
CA LYS A 83 4.82 -2.33 15.13
C LYS A 83 4.33 -3.71 14.69
N PRO A 84 4.21 -3.98 13.40
CA PRO A 84 3.74 -5.28 12.92
C PRO A 84 4.86 -6.32 12.94
N ASP A 85 4.50 -7.58 13.16
CA ASP A 85 5.34 -8.77 12.94
C ASP A 85 5.09 -9.36 11.54
N LEU A 86 3.89 -9.14 11.01
CA LEU A 86 3.45 -9.58 9.68
C LEU A 86 2.74 -8.44 8.96
N SER A 87 3.08 -8.23 7.70
CA SER A 87 2.42 -7.26 6.83
C SER A 87 2.01 -7.91 5.52
N LYS A 88 0.81 -7.61 5.02
CA LYS A 88 0.42 -7.85 3.63
C LYS A 88 0.32 -6.50 2.92
N ILE A 89 0.98 -6.36 1.79
CA ILE A 89 0.91 -5.18 0.91
C ILE A 89 0.33 -5.67 -0.42
N ASP A 90 -0.87 -5.20 -0.72
CA ASP A 90 -1.67 -5.62 -1.86
C ASP A 90 -2.49 -4.39 -2.27
N VAL A 91 -1.88 -3.56 -3.11
CA VAL A 91 -2.43 -2.29 -3.57
C VAL A 91 -2.14 -2.11 -5.06
N ASP A 92 -2.94 -1.35 -5.76
CA ASP A 92 -2.85 -1.24 -7.22
C ASP A 92 -1.76 -0.24 -7.68
N GLY A 93 -0.47 -0.55 -7.39
CA GLY A 93 0.68 0.16 -7.96
C GLY A 93 1.33 1.22 -7.06
N ASN A 94 1.05 1.24 -5.76
CA ASN A 94 1.70 2.12 -4.78
C ASN A 94 2.65 1.37 -3.83
N GLU A 95 2.96 0.11 -4.10
CA GLU A 95 3.77 -0.78 -3.25
C GLU A 95 5.14 -0.15 -2.96
N LEU A 96 5.84 0.34 -3.99
CA LEU A 96 7.15 0.97 -3.85
C LEU A 96 7.11 2.21 -2.96
N GLU A 97 6.06 3.03 -3.08
CA GLU A 97 5.93 4.24 -2.27
C GLU A 97 5.57 3.88 -0.81
N ILE A 98 4.82 2.82 -0.57
CA ILE A 98 4.56 2.28 0.76
C ILE A 98 5.86 1.77 1.41
N ILE A 99 6.68 1.02 0.68
CA ILE A 99 7.98 0.54 1.15
C ILE A 99 8.90 1.73 1.51
N LYS A 100 8.95 2.77 0.68
CA LYS A 100 9.71 4.00 0.98
C LYS A 100 9.20 4.71 2.24
N GLY A 101 7.89 4.68 2.49
CA GLY A 101 7.25 5.25 3.68
C GLY A 101 7.37 4.39 4.93
N ALA A 102 7.98 3.21 4.84
CA ALA A 102 8.21 2.28 5.93
C ALA A 102 9.68 2.11 6.29
N ARG A 103 10.57 2.99 5.83
CA ARG A 103 12.02 2.83 5.97
C ARG A 103 12.50 2.68 7.41
N ASN A 104 11.98 3.48 8.32
CA ASN A 104 12.38 3.40 9.72
C ASN A 104 11.91 2.08 10.35
N LEU A 105 10.68 1.65 10.07
CA LEU A 105 10.18 0.35 10.49
C LEU A 105 11.08 -0.77 9.95
N LEU A 106 11.32 -0.77 8.64
CA LEU A 106 12.05 -1.85 7.96
C LEU A 106 13.51 -1.93 8.41
N ASN A 107 14.19 -0.80 8.57
CA ASN A 107 15.56 -0.76 9.07
C ASN A 107 15.69 -1.25 10.52
N ASN A 108 14.72 -0.93 11.36
CA ASN A 108 14.75 -1.21 12.81
C ASN A 108 13.88 -2.41 13.24
N ALA A 109 13.37 -3.17 12.31
CA ALA A 109 12.67 -4.41 12.63
C ALA A 109 13.70 -5.50 13.04
N ASN A 110 13.41 -6.19 14.15
CA ASN A 110 14.17 -7.38 14.55
C ASN A 110 13.54 -8.66 13.97
N LYS A 111 12.23 -8.62 13.75
CA LYS A 111 11.44 -9.69 13.17
C LYS A 111 10.30 -9.06 12.40
N LEU A 112 10.22 -9.33 11.12
CA LEU A 112 9.14 -8.86 10.26
C LEU A 112 9.04 -9.77 9.04
N THR A 113 7.83 -10.19 8.72
CA THR A 113 7.52 -10.88 7.46
C THR A 113 6.59 -10.01 6.63
N ILE A 114 6.90 -9.87 5.34
CA ILE A 114 6.09 -9.10 4.39
C ILE A 114 5.66 -10.04 3.27
N LEU A 115 4.36 -10.16 3.05
CA LEU A 115 3.77 -10.66 1.82
C LEU A 115 3.43 -9.45 0.96
N ILE A 116 3.98 -9.37 -0.23
CA ILE A 116 3.78 -8.24 -1.12
C ILE A 116 3.40 -8.73 -2.52
N GLU A 117 2.31 -8.17 -3.08
CA GLU A 117 2.01 -8.28 -4.50
C GLU A 117 2.85 -7.27 -5.27
N ILE A 118 3.61 -7.72 -6.27
CA ILE A 118 4.59 -6.89 -6.97
C ILE A 118 4.29 -6.88 -8.47
N ARG A 119 4.06 -5.71 -9.00
CA ARG A 119 3.95 -5.51 -10.44
C ARG A 119 5.31 -5.65 -11.12
N HIS A 120 5.32 -6.22 -12.31
CA HIS A 120 6.55 -6.49 -13.06
C HIS A 120 7.43 -5.25 -13.27
N ASP A 121 6.84 -4.08 -13.48
CA ASP A 121 7.53 -2.81 -13.74
C ASP A 121 8.25 -2.22 -12.51
N THR A 122 7.84 -2.58 -11.29
CA THR A 122 8.45 -2.10 -10.04
C THR A 122 9.25 -3.17 -9.28
N LYS A 123 9.25 -4.42 -9.75
CA LYS A 123 9.85 -5.57 -9.07
C LYS A 123 11.31 -5.35 -8.66
N ASN A 124 12.15 -4.90 -9.59
CA ASN A 124 13.57 -4.69 -9.30
C ASN A 124 13.79 -3.60 -8.25
N GLN A 125 13.06 -2.49 -8.34
CA GLN A 125 13.18 -1.38 -7.40
C GLN A 125 12.74 -1.77 -5.98
N ILE A 126 11.63 -2.51 -5.85
CA ILE A 126 11.15 -3.02 -4.57
C ILE A 126 12.15 -3.99 -3.96
N SER A 127 12.66 -4.94 -4.76
CA SER A 127 13.66 -5.91 -4.31
C SER A 127 14.95 -5.25 -3.82
N GLU A 128 15.43 -4.23 -4.52
CA GLU A 128 16.59 -3.44 -4.10
C GLU A 128 16.33 -2.70 -2.78
N GLU A 129 15.20 -2.03 -2.64
CA GLU A 129 14.87 -1.29 -1.42
C GLU A 129 14.74 -2.24 -0.22
N LEU A 130 14.05 -3.36 -0.35
CA LEU A 130 13.90 -4.35 0.73
C LEU A 130 15.24 -4.96 1.12
N THR A 131 16.09 -5.31 0.14
CA THR A 131 17.44 -5.85 0.40
C THR A 131 18.33 -4.84 1.11
N LYS A 132 18.32 -3.56 0.69
CA LYS A 132 19.08 -2.47 1.35
C LYS A 132 18.67 -2.30 2.82
N MET A 133 17.41 -2.60 3.15
CA MET A 133 16.89 -2.53 4.53
C MET A 133 17.09 -3.84 5.30
N GLY A 134 17.82 -4.81 4.75
CA GLY A 134 18.22 -6.06 5.40
C GLY A 134 17.14 -7.14 5.40
N LEU A 135 16.15 -7.06 4.51
CA LEU A 135 15.20 -8.15 4.31
C LEU A 135 15.72 -9.12 3.24
N HIS A 136 15.35 -10.38 3.39
CA HIS A 136 15.69 -11.46 2.47
C HIS A 136 14.43 -12.03 1.85
N LYS A 137 14.48 -12.28 0.54
CA LYS A 137 13.38 -12.97 -0.15
C LYS A 137 13.35 -14.43 0.28
N ILE A 138 12.20 -14.87 0.79
CA ILE A 138 11.95 -16.23 1.24
C ILE A 138 11.25 -17.06 0.17
N LEU A 139 10.31 -16.44 -0.53
CA LEU A 139 9.49 -17.12 -1.55
C LEU A 139 9.10 -16.13 -2.64
N ASP A 140 9.01 -16.65 -3.87
CA ASP A 140 8.53 -15.94 -5.06
C ASP A 140 7.51 -16.86 -5.75
N PHE A 141 6.27 -16.43 -5.89
CA PHE A 141 5.19 -17.21 -6.49
C PHE A 141 4.19 -16.32 -7.23
N SER A 142 4.12 -16.47 -8.55
CA SER A 142 3.33 -15.58 -9.41
C SER A 142 3.74 -14.11 -9.22
N ASP A 143 2.77 -13.23 -8.93
CA ASP A 143 2.99 -11.81 -8.70
C ASP A 143 3.23 -11.47 -7.21
N ASN A 144 3.38 -12.50 -6.36
CA ASN A 144 3.57 -12.34 -4.92
C ASN A 144 4.96 -12.75 -4.48
N GLU A 145 5.52 -12.02 -3.55
CA GLU A 145 6.80 -12.35 -2.89
C GLU A 145 6.66 -12.32 -1.38
N ILE A 146 7.37 -13.21 -0.69
CA ILE A 146 7.53 -13.19 0.77
C ILE A 146 8.95 -12.77 1.10
N TRP A 147 9.05 -11.73 1.92
CA TRP A 147 10.30 -11.20 2.44
C TRP A 147 10.31 -11.26 3.96
N ALA A 148 11.46 -11.55 4.57
CA ALA A 148 11.60 -11.60 6.02
C ALA A 148 12.92 -11.01 6.51
N LYS A 149 12.89 -10.63 7.81
CA LYS A 149 14.04 -10.13 8.57
C LYS A 149 14.10 -10.86 9.91
#